data_16d814a91da8999482d95d7e5a323585
#
_entry.id   16d814a91da8999482d95d7e5a323585
#
_cell.length_a   1.000
_cell.length_b   1.000
_cell.length_c   1.000
_cell.angle_alpha   90.00
_cell.angle_beta   90.00
_cell.angle_gamma   90.00
#
_symmetry.space_group_name_H-M   'P 1'
#
loop_
_entity.id
_entity.type
_entity.pdbx_description
1 polymer ?
#
loop_
_entity_poly.entity_id
_entity_poly.type
_entity_poly.pdbx_seq_one_letter_code
_entity_poly.pdbx_strand_id
1 'polypeptide(L)'
;MVSLAKDDVDAIVFWSRDPRSMMPHLHELDNMGYGYLFQYTINGYPRLLEPKMPDLGSAIATFVELASVIGPSRTLWRYDPIILSNITPPEYHIKMFSEIAAALEGSTTRVTVSLLDLYRKTKRRLEELEEISLWETEVPGAPGQLKSDVLGLFAKIAAIARSHGMVITSCAEPYDLSACGIGHGACIDADTIRAALGVEVSRRKDPGQRGECGCVVSRDIGVYDTCMRGCVYCYATDGTGTEKAHDPHAPALNGRVSCTRQARLSG
;
A
#
# COMPACT_ATOMS: atom_id res chain seq x y z
N MET A 1 -1.93 2.81 24.31
CA MET A 1 -2.53 3.99 23.68
C MET A 1 -1.42 4.68 22.90
N VAL A 2 -1.65 5.07 21.65
CA VAL A 2 -0.70 5.84 20.84
C VAL A 2 -1.12 7.29 20.91
N SER A 3 -0.20 8.20 21.21
CA SER A 3 -0.45 9.64 21.14
C SER A 3 -0.48 10.07 19.67
N LEU A 4 -1.43 10.92 19.33
CA LEU A 4 -1.49 11.61 18.04
C LEU A 4 -1.29 13.12 18.22
N ALA A 5 -0.78 13.57 19.38
CA ALA A 5 -0.41 14.97 19.53
C ALA A 5 0.70 15.33 18.54
N LYS A 6 0.68 16.57 18.03
CA LYS A 6 1.60 17.00 16.95
C LYS A 6 3.07 16.78 17.31
N ASP A 7 3.43 17.02 18.57
CA ASP A 7 4.81 16.90 19.05
C ASP A 7 5.28 15.43 19.19
N ASP A 8 4.34 14.47 19.15
CA ASP A 8 4.63 13.05 19.24
C ASP A 8 4.61 12.35 17.87
N VAL A 9 4.30 13.08 16.78
CA VAL A 9 4.14 12.55 15.43
C VAL A 9 5.06 13.26 14.45
N ASP A 10 6.07 12.57 13.96
CA ASP A 10 6.98 13.09 12.95
C ASP A 10 6.30 13.19 11.57
N ALA A 11 5.62 12.11 11.15
CA ALA A 11 4.91 12.03 9.89
C ALA A 11 3.77 11.00 9.94
N ILE A 12 2.75 11.20 9.10
CA ILE A 12 1.65 10.23 8.91
C ILE A 12 1.77 9.63 7.51
N VAL A 13 1.74 8.31 7.41
CA VAL A 13 1.74 7.60 6.13
C VAL A 13 0.39 6.91 5.99
N PHE A 14 -0.38 7.32 5.00
CA PHE A 14 -1.67 6.74 4.68
C PHE A 14 -1.54 5.66 3.62
N TRP A 15 -2.12 4.48 3.85
CA TRP A 15 -2.34 3.47 2.83
C TRP A 15 -3.79 3.52 2.40
N SER A 16 -4.04 3.77 1.14
CA SER A 16 -5.39 3.81 0.62
C SER A 16 -5.47 3.18 -0.77
N ARG A 17 -6.65 2.65 -1.07
CA ARG A 17 -7.06 2.24 -2.41
C ARG A 17 -8.18 3.14 -2.96
N ASP A 18 -8.69 4.03 -2.14
CA ASP A 18 -9.66 5.06 -2.50
C ASP A 18 -9.68 6.16 -1.42
N PRO A 19 -8.88 7.20 -1.56
CA PRO A 19 -8.76 8.27 -0.57
C PRO A 19 -9.87 9.34 -0.67
N ARG A 20 -10.83 9.22 -1.61
CA ARG A 20 -11.82 10.27 -1.90
C ARG A 20 -12.56 10.81 -0.68
N SER A 21 -12.92 9.92 0.26
CA SER A 21 -13.61 10.35 1.49
C SER A 21 -12.73 11.15 2.44
N MET A 22 -11.40 11.00 2.33
CA MET A 22 -10.45 11.70 3.19
C MET A 22 -9.98 13.03 2.56
N MET A 23 -9.96 13.13 1.23
CA MET A 23 -9.43 14.30 0.54
C MET A 23 -10.04 15.65 1.01
N PRO A 24 -11.35 15.76 1.27
CA PRO A 24 -11.94 17.00 1.80
C PRO A 24 -11.40 17.42 3.18
N HIS A 25 -10.83 16.50 3.94
CA HIS A 25 -10.32 16.73 5.30
C HIS A 25 -8.81 16.97 5.38
N LEU A 26 -8.09 16.94 4.25
CA LEU A 26 -6.63 17.13 4.25
C LEU A 26 -6.23 18.52 4.79
N HIS A 27 -7.05 19.53 4.54
CA HIS A 27 -6.84 20.87 5.07
C HIS A 27 -6.83 20.93 6.60
N GLU A 28 -7.54 20.01 7.27
CA GLU A 28 -7.54 19.92 8.74
C GLU A 28 -6.15 19.46 9.24
N LEU A 29 -5.54 18.46 8.55
CA LEU A 29 -4.18 18.02 8.87
C LEU A 29 -3.15 19.13 8.62
N ASP A 30 -3.30 19.84 7.51
CA ASP A 30 -2.42 20.98 7.17
C ASP A 30 -2.52 22.08 8.24
N ASN A 31 -3.75 22.43 8.66
CA ASN A 31 -3.98 23.43 9.71
C ASN A 31 -3.43 23.00 11.08
N MET A 32 -3.41 21.69 11.37
CA MET A 32 -2.80 21.11 12.57
C MET A 32 -1.29 20.97 12.45
N GLY A 33 -0.70 21.25 11.29
CA GLY A 33 0.74 21.17 11.02
C GLY A 33 1.29 19.78 10.82
N TYR A 34 0.47 18.77 10.55
CA TYR A 34 0.96 17.40 10.28
C TYR A 34 1.60 17.29 8.91
N GLY A 35 2.80 16.71 8.86
CA GLY A 35 3.35 16.18 7.62
C GLY A 35 2.76 14.81 7.32
N TYR A 36 2.31 14.60 6.08
CA TYR A 36 1.74 13.31 5.67
C TYR A 36 2.02 13.00 4.21
N LEU A 37 1.99 11.72 3.86
CA LEU A 37 2.07 11.22 2.50
C LEU A 37 1.13 10.03 2.30
N PHE A 38 0.79 9.74 1.04
CA PHE A 38 -0.09 8.66 0.66
C PHE A 38 0.65 7.57 -0.12
N GLN A 39 0.46 6.34 0.32
CA GLN A 39 0.72 5.11 -0.42
C GLN A 39 -0.60 4.71 -1.10
N TYR A 40 -0.80 5.10 -2.37
CA TYR A 40 -2.06 4.84 -3.06
C TYR A 40 -1.90 3.66 -4.02
N THR A 41 -2.66 2.59 -3.77
CA THR A 41 -2.61 1.37 -4.57
C THR A 41 -3.57 1.43 -5.73
N ILE A 42 -3.05 1.26 -6.96
CA ILE A 42 -3.80 1.06 -8.21
C ILE A 42 -3.16 -0.12 -8.95
N ASN A 43 -3.91 -1.22 -9.09
CA ASN A 43 -3.46 -2.43 -9.80
C ASN A 43 -4.24 -2.67 -11.10
N GLY A 44 -5.44 -2.12 -11.25
CA GLY A 44 -6.29 -2.32 -12.41
C GLY A 44 -6.84 -3.74 -12.55
N TYR A 45 -6.99 -4.49 -11.47
CA TYR A 45 -7.44 -5.87 -11.49
C TYR A 45 -8.90 -6.03 -11.92
N PRO A 46 -9.27 -7.20 -12.53
CA PRO A 46 -10.66 -7.55 -12.81
C PRO A 46 -11.54 -7.54 -11.54
N ARG A 47 -12.84 -7.34 -11.73
CA ARG A 47 -13.85 -7.37 -10.66
C ARG A 47 -13.83 -8.65 -9.84
N LEU A 48 -13.42 -9.76 -10.42
CA LEU A 48 -13.26 -11.04 -9.74
C LEU A 48 -12.26 -10.96 -8.58
N LEU A 49 -11.19 -10.19 -8.74
CA LEU A 49 -10.19 -9.95 -7.67
C LEU A 49 -10.49 -8.71 -6.83
N GLU A 50 -11.15 -7.70 -7.43
CA GLU A 50 -11.42 -6.39 -6.82
C GLU A 50 -12.88 -5.97 -6.98
N PRO A 51 -13.84 -6.67 -6.33
CA PRO A 51 -15.28 -6.52 -6.65
C PRO A 51 -15.85 -5.12 -6.44
N LYS A 52 -15.38 -4.40 -5.41
CA LYS A 52 -15.94 -3.09 -5.01
C LYS A 52 -14.95 -1.94 -5.17
N MET A 53 -13.87 -2.13 -5.93
CA MET A 53 -12.93 -1.04 -6.20
C MET A 53 -13.51 -0.06 -7.22
N PRO A 54 -13.14 1.22 -7.22
CA PRO A 54 -13.39 2.12 -8.33
C PRO A 54 -12.90 1.52 -9.65
N ASP A 55 -13.49 1.91 -10.77
CA ASP A 55 -12.90 1.60 -12.08
C ASP A 55 -11.53 2.28 -12.24
N LEU A 56 -10.74 1.76 -13.17
CA LEU A 56 -9.36 2.21 -13.36
C LEU A 56 -9.28 3.72 -13.65
N GLY A 57 -10.14 4.22 -14.52
CA GLY A 57 -10.18 5.64 -14.86
C GLY A 57 -10.48 6.54 -13.66
N SER A 58 -11.46 6.15 -12.83
CA SER A 58 -11.80 6.85 -11.59
C SER A 58 -10.66 6.80 -10.57
N ALA A 59 -9.96 5.66 -10.45
CA ALA A 59 -8.82 5.54 -9.53
C ALA A 59 -7.66 6.43 -9.96
N ILE A 60 -7.34 6.47 -11.26
CA ILE A 60 -6.31 7.34 -11.84
C ILE A 60 -6.68 8.82 -11.65
N ALA A 61 -7.92 9.21 -11.98
CA ALA A 61 -8.37 10.58 -11.80
C ALA A 61 -8.24 11.05 -10.35
N THR A 62 -8.63 10.20 -9.38
CA THR A 62 -8.48 10.48 -7.95
C THR A 62 -7.01 10.59 -7.53
N PHE A 63 -6.13 9.77 -8.11
CA PHE A 63 -4.69 9.86 -7.85
C PHE A 63 -4.12 11.20 -8.33
N VAL A 64 -4.42 11.57 -9.56
CA VAL A 64 -3.97 12.84 -10.16
C VAL A 64 -4.51 14.04 -9.37
N GLU A 65 -5.78 14.01 -8.96
CA GLU A 65 -6.39 15.04 -8.12
C GLU A 65 -5.66 15.13 -6.76
N LEU A 66 -5.43 14.01 -6.07
CA LEU A 66 -4.68 13.97 -4.82
C LEU A 66 -3.28 14.55 -5.01
N ALA A 67 -2.57 14.15 -6.07
CA ALA A 67 -1.23 14.68 -6.38
C ALA A 67 -1.23 16.19 -6.68
N SER A 68 -2.30 16.71 -7.27
CA SER A 68 -2.45 18.17 -7.49
C SER A 68 -2.62 18.94 -6.19
N VAL A 69 -3.23 18.32 -5.17
CA VAL A 69 -3.48 18.95 -3.85
C VAL A 69 -2.24 18.86 -2.95
N ILE A 70 -1.61 17.68 -2.83
CA ILE A 70 -0.52 17.49 -1.86
C ILE A 70 0.87 17.41 -2.48
N GLY A 71 0.96 17.35 -3.80
CA GLY A 71 2.21 17.25 -4.55
C GLY A 71 2.61 15.81 -4.91
N PRO A 72 3.35 15.63 -6.03
CA PRO A 72 3.75 14.33 -6.54
C PRO A 72 4.75 13.59 -5.65
N SER A 73 5.54 14.29 -4.85
CA SER A 73 6.47 13.68 -3.88
C SER A 73 5.78 13.08 -2.67
N ARG A 74 4.55 13.49 -2.38
CA ARG A 74 3.73 13.02 -1.26
C ARG A 74 2.69 11.99 -1.68
N THR A 75 2.50 11.77 -2.99
CA THR A 75 1.54 10.81 -3.56
C THR A 75 2.31 9.68 -4.23
N LEU A 76 2.46 8.55 -3.53
CA LEU A 76 3.29 7.43 -3.95
C LEU A 76 2.41 6.32 -4.51
N TRP A 77 2.73 5.86 -5.72
CA TRP A 77 1.98 4.77 -6.33
C TRP A 77 2.44 3.40 -5.80
N ARG A 78 1.48 2.53 -5.54
CA ARG A 78 1.71 1.11 -5.27
C ARG A 78 1.04 0.27 -6.35
N TYR A 79 1.83 -0.52 -7.05
CA TYR A 79 1.36 -1.60 -7.91
C TYR A 79 1.62 -2.91 -7.17
N ASP A 80 0.77 -3.21 -6.19
CA ASP A 80 1.05 -4.15 -5.12
C ASP A 80 -0.25 -4.72 -4.53
N PRO A 81 -0.33 -6.07 -4.47
CA PRO A 81 0.61 -7.06 -4.96
C PRO A 81 0.46 -7.36 -6.45
N ILE A 82 1.51 -7.92 -7.09
CA ILE A 82 1.44 -8.57 -8.41
C ILE A 82 0.92 -10.00 -8.20
N ILE A 83 -0.22 -10.31 -8.79
CA ILE A 83 -0.87 -11.63 -8.74
C ILE A 83 -0.72 -12.30 -10.09
N LEU A 84 0.16 -13.30 -10.20
CA LEU A 84 0.30 -14.07 -11.41
C LEU A 84 -0.68 -15.23 -11.44
N SER A 85 -1.53 -15.26 -12.46
CA SER A 85 -2.57 -16.27 -12.65
C SER A 85 -2.92 -16.44 -14.13
N ASN A 86 -3.80 -17.39 -14.42
CA ASN A 86 -4.35 -17.57 -15.79
C ASN A 86 -5.08 -16.33 -16.31
N ILE A 87 -5.69 -15.52 -15.45
CA ILE A 87 -6.41 -14.28 -15.84
C ILE A 87 -5.56 -13.01 -15.71
N THR A 88 -4.43 -13.09 -15.02
CA THR A 88 -3.47 -12.00 -14.84
C THR A 88 -2.04 -12.49 -15.14
N PRO A 89 -1.75 -12.93 -16.40
CA PRO A 89 -0.42 -13.35 -16.82
C PRO A 89 0.54 -12.15 -16.91
N PRO A 90 1.85 -12.36 -17.13
CA PRO A 90 2.83 -11.28 -17.27
C PRO A 90 2.43 -10.18 -18.27
N GLU A 91 1.82 -10.55 -19.39
CA GLU A 91 1.38 -9.60 -20.43
C GLU A 91 0.28 -8.66 -19.92
N TYR A 92 -0.62 -9.18 -19.08
CA TYR A 92 -1.63 -8.38 -18.39
C TYR A 92 -0.97 -7.30 -17.53
N HIS A 93 0.01 -7.69 -16.71
CA HIS A 93 0.71 -6.77 -15.83
C HIS A 93 1.51 -5.72 -16.60
N ILE A 94 2.19 -6.10 -17.68
CA ILE A 94 2.93 -5.17 -18.52
C ILE A 94 1.98 -4.13 -19.11
N LYS A 95 0.82 -4.56 -19.65
CA LYS A 95 -0.18 -3.66 -20.21
C LYS A 95 -0.75 -2.71 -19.15
N MET A 96 -1.23 -3.24 -18.03
CA MET A 96 -1.84 -2.43 -16.97
C MET A 96 -0.84 -1.47 -16.32
N PHE A 97 0.37 -1.95 -16.05
CA PHE A 97 1.42 -1.11 -15.49
C PHE A 97 1.79 0.04 -16.43
N SER A 98 1.91 -0.25 -17.74
CA SER A 98 2.20 0.78 -18.76
C SER A 98 1.09 1.82 -18.85
N GLU A 99 -0.17 1.39 -18.87
CA GLU A 99 -1.34 2.28 -18.92
C GLU A 99 -1.40 3.19 -17.68
N ILE A 100 -1.22 2.63 -16.50
CA ILE A 100 -1.25 3.39 -15.24
C ILE A 100 -0.02 4.31 -15.15
N ALA A 101 1.18 3.82 -15.46
CA ALA A 101 2.40 4.63 -15.40
C ALA A 101 2.32 5.86 -16.32
N ALA A 102 1.82 5.68 -17.54
CA ALA A 102 1.63 6.78 -18.48
C ALA A 102 0.61 7.81 -17.97
N ALA A 103 -0.49 7.34 -17.36
CA ALA A 103 -1.52 8.23 -16.81
C ALA A 103 -1.08 8.96 -15.54
N LEU A 104 -0.14 8.39 -14.77
CA LEU A 104 0.39 8.97 -13.54
C LEU A 104 1.69 9.77 -13.75
N GLU A 105 2.19 9.89 -14.97
CA GLU A 105 3.40 10.67 -15.27
C GLU A 105 3.27 12.09 -14.74
N GLY A 106 4.28 12.56 -13.99
CA GLY A 106 4.27 13.85 -13.33
C GLY A 106 3.43 13.93 -12.04
N SER A 107 2.55 12.97 -11.78
CA SER A 107 1.70 12.93 -10.57
C SER A 107 2.32 12.11 -9.43
N THR A 108 3.37 11.35 -9.71
CA THR A 108 4.17 10.64 -8.72
C THR A 108 5.62 10.53 -9.18
N THR A 109 6.53 10.35 -8.23
CA THR A 109 7.96 10.13 -8.52
C THR A 109 8.41 8.72 -8.22
N ARG A 110 7.53 7.89 -7.62
CA ARG A 110 7.88 6.56 -7.14
C ARG A 110 6.74 5.57 -7.31
N VAL A 111 7.11 4.35 -7.63
CA VAL A 111 6.22 3.19 -7.57
C VAL A 111 6.83 2.07 -6.72
N THR A 112 6.00 1.43 -5.91
CA THR A 112 6.39 0.26 -5.11
C THR A 112 5.66 -0.97 -5.63
N VAL A 113 6.39 -2.08 -5.77
CA VAL A 113 5.86 -3.37 -6.25
C VAL A 113 6.15 -4.49 -5.25
N SER A 114 5.31 -5.51 -5.24
CA SER A 114 5.57 -6.79 -4.56
C SER A 114 4.88 -7.93 -5.29
N LEU A 115 5.35 -9.16 -5.11
CA LEU A 115 4.58 -10.36 -5.44
C LEU A 115 3.52 -10.62 -4.38
N LEU A 116 2.52 -11.41 -4.73
CA LEU A 116 1.48 -11.81 -3.79
C LEU A 116 2.04 -12.73 -2.70
N ASP A 117 1.94 -12.30 -1.46
CA ASP A 117 2.14 -13.15 -0.28
C ASP A 117 0.89 -13.98 0.00
N LEU A 118 1.01 -15.31 -0.06
CA LEU A 118 -0.10 -16.23 0.19
C LEU A 118 -0.26 -16.51 1.69
N TYR A 119 -0.89 -15.59 2.41
CA TYR A 119 -1.37 -15.88 3.76
C TYR A 119 -2.49 -16.93 3.73
N ARG A 120 -2.60 -17.76 4.78
CA ARG A 120 -3.59 -18.85 4.85
C ARG A 120 -5.01 -18.42 4.46
N LYS A 121 -5.47 -17.25 4.92
CA LYS A 121 -6.82 -16.77 4.61
C LYS A 121 -6.96 -16.19 3.20
N THR A 122 -5.91 -15.58 2.65
CA THR A 122 -5.93 -15.09 1.26
C THR A 122 -5.84 -16.26 0.28
N LYS A 123 -4.99 -17.25 0.57
CA LYS A 123 -4.88 -18.47 -0.21
C LYS A 123 -6.24 -19.18 -0.33
N ARG A 124 -6.92 -19.42 0.81
CA ARG A 124 -8.25 -20.05 0.81
C ARG A 124 -9.25 -19.30 -0.07
N ARG A 125 -9.34 -17.96 0.05
CA ARG A 125 -10.28 -17.15 -0.75
C ARG A 125 -9.98 -17.18 -2.24
N LEU A 126 -8.70 -17.21 -2.61
CA LEU A 126 -8.29 -17.34 -4.02
C LEU A 126 -8.57 -18.74 -4.56
N GLU A 127 -8.39 -19.79 -3.75
CA GLU A 127 -8.71 -21.18 -4.11
C GLU A 127 -10.22 -21.45 -4.21
N GLU A 128 -11.06 -20.65 -3.54
CA GLU A 128 -12.52 -20.70 -3.65
C GLU A 128 -13.03 -20.12 -5.00
N LEU A 129 -12.18 -19.43 -5.76
CA LEU A 129 -12.50 -18.90 -7.08
C LEU A 129 -12.10 -19.91 -8.16
N GLU A 130 -13.05 -20.69 -8.65
CA GLU A 130 -12.81 -21.75 -9.65
C GLU A 130 -12.19 -21.24 -10.96
N GLU A 131 -12.43 -19.96 -11.29
CA GLU A 131 -11.90 -19.31 -12.49
C GLU A 131 -10.43 -18.90 -12.39
N ILE A 132 -9.82 -18.96 -11.20
CA ILE A 132 -8.45 -18.51 -10.97
C ILE A 132 -7.52 -19.68 -10.67
N SER A 133 -6.47 -19.78 -11.46
CA SER A 133 -5.33 -20.66 -11.21
C SER A 133 -4.07 -19.81 -11.01
N LEU A 134 -3.57 -19.76 -9.78
CA LEU A 134 -2.33 -19.04 -9.48
C LEU A 134 -1.13 -19.72 -10.11
N TRP A 135 -0.17 -18.93 -10.56
CA TRP A 135 1.08 -19.44 -11.08
C TRP A 135 2.10 -19.64 -9.95
N GLU A 136 2.89 -20.68 -10.09
CA GLU A 136 4.11 -20.83 -9.30
C GLU A 136 5.16 -19.85 -9.82
N THR A 137 5.64 -18.96 -8.95
CA THR A 137 6.61 -17.92 -9.28
C THR A 137 8.05 -18.34 -9.10
N GLU A 138 8.30 -19.35 -8.25
CA GLU A 138 9.63 -19.88 -8.00
C GLU A 138 9.98 -21.06 -8.91
N VAL A 139 11.29 -21.27 -9.08
CA VAL A 139 11.82 -22.45 -9.79
C VAL A 139 11.58 -23.69 -8.94
N PRO A 140 10.96 -24.76 -9.47
CA PRO A 140 10.74 -25.99 -8.73
C PRO A 140 12.04 -26.56 -8.16
N GLY A 141 12.07 -26.82 -6.86
CA GLY A 141 13.24 -27.33 -6.15
C GLY A 141 14.33 -26.31 -5.83
N ALA A 142 14.11 -25.04 -6.11
CA ALA A 142 15.04 -23.94 -5.80
C ALA A 142 14.30 -22.79 -5.07
N PRO A 143 13.95 -22.96 -3.78
CA PRO A 143 13.27 -21.93 -3.00
C PRO A 143 14.08 -20.62 -2.99
N GLY A 144 13.38 -19.50 -3.13
CA GLY A 144 13.99 -18.17 -3.20
C GLY A 144 14.53 -17.79 -4.59
N GLN A 145 14.34 -18.64 -5.61
CA GLN A 145 14.71 -18.33 -7.00
C GLN A 145 13.47 -18.14 -7.86
N LEU A 146 13.28 -16.94 -8.37
CA LEU A 146 12.18 -16.64 -9.30
C LEU A 146 12.43 -17.26 -10.68
N LYS A 147 11.34 -17.66 -11.33
CA LYS A 147 11.38 -18.11 -12.74
C LYS A 147 11.79 -16.96 -13.68
N SER A 148 12.36 -17.31 -14.81
CA SER A 148 12.87 -16.33 -15.79
C SER A 148 11.79 -15.42 -16.39
N ASP A 149 10.58 -15.92 -16.55
CA ASP A 149 9.43 -15.14 -17.03
C ASP A 149 8.96 -14.11 -15.97
N VAL A 150 9.01 -14.45 -14.69
CA VAL A 150 8.74 -13.53 -13.58
C VAL A 150 9.82 -12.45 -13.51
N LEU A 151 11.10 -12.81 -13.62
CA LEU A 151 12.19 -11.84 -13.69
C LEU A 151 12.07 -10.94 -14.92
N GLY A 152 11.66 -11.53 -16.07
CA GLY A 152 11.38 -10.79 -17.30
C GLY A 152 10.25 -9.77 -17.16
N LEU A 153 9.20 -10.11 -16.42
CA LEU A 153 8.13 -9.17 -16.05
C LEU A 153 8.71 -8.01 -15.23
N PHE A 154 9.45 -8.29 -14.16
CA PHE A 154 10.04 -7.24 -13.32
C PHE A 154 10.97 -6.31 -14.09
N ALA A 155 11.80 -6.85 -14.97
CA ALA A 155 12.68 -6.03 -15.81
C ALA A 155 11.88 -5.09 -16.74
N LYS A 156 10.77 -5.57 -17.33
CA LYS A 156 9.90 -4.77 -18.20
C LYS A 156 9.19 -3.67 -17.44
N ILE A 157 8.55 -3.96 -16.30
CA ILE A 157 7.86 -2.93 -15.51
C ILE A 157 8.86 -1.91 -14.94
N ALA A 158 10.07 -2.32 -14.60
CA ALA A 158 11.12 -1.40 -14.17
C ALA A 158 11.56 -0.45 -15.33
N ALA A 159 11.65 -0.95 -16.56
CA ALA A 159 11.92 -0.11 -17.71
C ALA A 159 10.78 0.90 -17.97
N ILE A 160 9.52 0.45 -17.86
CA ILE A 160 8.33 1.31 -17.99
C ILE A 160 8.33 2.38 -16.90
N ALA A 161 8.53 2.04 -15.64
CA ALA A 161 8.58 3.02 -14.55
C ALA A 161 9.60 4.12 -14.82
N ARG A 162 10.81 3.74 -15.21
CA ARG A 162 11.89 4.69 -15.55
C ARG A 162 11.56 5.57 -16.75
N SER A 163 10.92 5.04 -17.80
CA SER A 163 10.53 5.85 -18.98
C SER A 163 9.49 6.93 -18.65
N HIS A 164 8.74 6.76 -17.55
CA HIS A 164 7.80 7.76 -17.02
C HIS A 164 8.35 8.53 -15.80
N GLY A 165 9.68 8.56 -15.61
CA GLY A 165 10.33 9.35 -14.56
C GLY A 165 10.15 8.84 -13.13
N MET A 166 9.73 7.58 -12.96
CA MET A 166 9.48 6.99 -11.64
C MET A 166 10.63 6.11 -11.17
N VAL A 167 11.01 6.27 -9.91
CA VAL A 167 11.86 5.29 -9.20
C VAL A 167 10.98 4.11 -8.80
N ILE A 168 11.42 2.89 -9.15
CA ILE A 168 10.73 1.66 -8.77
C ILE A 168 11.48 0.93 -7.66
N THR A 169 10.74 0.48 -6.64
CA THR A 169 11.29 -0.29 -5.51
C THR A 169 10.39 -1.47 -5.18
N SER A 170 10.96 -2.53 -4.62
CA SER A 170 10.20 -3.64 -4.05
C SER A 170 9.83 -3.36 -2.58
N CYS A 171 8.77 -4.01 -2.09
CA CYS A 171 8.36 -3.92 -0.69
C CYS A 171 8.38 -5.29 -0.04
N ALA A 172 9.25 -5.47 0.97
CA ALA A 172 9.36 -6.67 1.79
C ALA A 172 9.47 -7.98 0.98
N GLU A 173 10.15 -7.91 -0.17
CA GLU A 173 10.42 -9.05 -1.03
C GLU A 173 11.63 -9.84 -0.54
N PRO A 174 11.54 -11.17 -0.45
CA PRO A 174 12.70 -12.01 -0.14
C PRO A 174 13.68 -12.13 -1.33
N TYR A 175 13.26 -11.70 -2.53
CA TYR A 175 14.03 -11.82 -3.75
C TYR A 175 14.87 -10.59 -4.02
N ASP A 176 16.12 -10.80 -4.46
CA ASP A 176 16.95 -9.72 -5.00
C ASP A 176 16.51 -9.41 -6.44
N LEU A 177 15.87 -8.26 -6.62
CA LEU A 177 15.40 -7.75 -7.91
C LEU A 177 16.34 -6.70 -8.52
N SER A 178 17.53 -6.48 -7.95
CA SER A 178 18.49 -5.47 -8.40
C SER A 178 18.91 -5.67 -9.85
N ALA A 179 19.10 -6.93 -10.28
CA ALA A 179 19.39 -7.27 -11.68
C ALA A 179 18.25 -6.88 -12.65
N CYS A 180 17.02 -6.76 -12.16
CA CYS A 180 15.87 -6.24 -12.93
C CYS A 180 15.80 -4.70 -12.90
N GLY A 181 16.69 -4.04 -12.16
CA GLY A 181 16.68 -2.60 -11.94
C GLY A 181 15.66 -2.12 -10.92
N ILE A 182 15.26 -2.98 -9.98
CA ILE A 182 14.36 -2.68 -8.87
C ILE A 182 15.15 -2.75 -7.56
N GLY A 183 15.25 -1.60 -6.88
CA GLY A 183 15.89 -1.55 -5.57
C GLY A 183 15.01 -2.14 -4.47
N HIS A 184 15.64 -2.73 -3.45
CA HIS A 184 14.91 -3.10 -2.24
C HIS A 184 14.47 -1.81 -1.52
N GLY A 185 13.17 -1.68 -1.21
CA GLY A 185 12.58 -0.47 -0.70
C GLY A 185 11.92 -0.63 0.66
N ALA A 186 11.32 0.46 1.10
CA ALA A 186 10.53 0.52 2.31
C ALA A 186 9.27 1.35 2.08
N CYS A 187 8.14 0.91 2.64
CA CYS A 187 6.89 1.68 2.56
C CYS A 187 6.92 2.90 3.47
N ILE A 188 7.60 2.80 4.62
CA ILE A 188 7.90 3.91 5.52
C ILE A 188 9.41 4.10 5.48
N ASP A 189 9.83 5.01 4.60
CA ASP A 189 11.24 5.24 4.27
C ASP A 189 11.66 6.64 4.72
N ALA A 190 12.73 6.71 5.51
CA ALA A 190 13.22 7.96 6.08
C ALA A 190 13.66 8.97 5.01
N ASP A 191 14.28 8.50 3.92
CA ASP A 191 14.71 9.39 2.83
C ASP A 191 13.53 9.94 2.03
N THR A 192 12.50 9.11 1.81
CA THR A 192 11.25 9.54 1.19
C THR A 192 10.52 10.57 2.06
N ILE A 193 10.41 10.32 3.37
CA ILE A 193 9.79 11.27 4.32
C ILE A 193 10.56 12.58 4.32
N ARG A 194 11.88 12.54 4.42
CA ARG A 194 12.71 13.73 4.39
C ARG A 194 12.56 14.50 3.07
N ALA A 195 12.60 13.81 1.94
CA ALA A 195 12.48 14.45 0.63
C ALA A 195 11.09 15.09 0.40
N ALA A 196 10.02 14.43 0.89
CA ALA A 196 8.65 14.87 0.68
C ALA A 196 8.17 15.91 1.69
N LEU A 197 8.65 15.86 2.94
CA LEU A 197 8.12 16.65 4.06
C LEU A 197 9.17 17.55 4.71
N GLY A 198 10.46 17.37 4.41
CA GLY A 198 11.56 18.11 5.09
C GLY A 198 11.78 17.67 6.54
N VAL A 199 11.21 16.53 6.96
CA VAL A 199 11.27 16.02 8.33
C VAL A 199 12.28 14.90 8.43
N GLU A 200 13.18 14.97 9.40
CA GLU A 200 14.08 13.88 9.74
C GLU A 200 13.41 12.91 10.71
N VAL A 201 13.37 11.63 10.35
CA VAL A 201 12.83 10.55 11.19
C VAL A 201 13.94 9.54 11.52
N SER A 202 13.71 8.72 12.55
CA SER A 202 14.65 7.66 12.91
C SER A 202 14.85 6.69 11.73
N ARG A 203 16.11 6.38 11.40
CA ARG A 203 16.46 5.38 10.38
C ARG A 203 16.51 3.95 10.92
N ARG A 204 16.18 3.76 12.19
CA ARG A 204 16.19 2.44 12.82
C ARG A 204 15.07 1.59 12.21
N LYS A 205 15.45 0.38 11.72
CA LYS A 205 14.47 -0.59 11.24
C LYS A 205 13.44 -0.92 12.32
N ASP A 206 12.19 -1.04 11.92
CA ASP A 206 11.11 -1.45 12.81
C ASP A 206 11.27 -2.94 13.20
N PRO A 207 11.47 -3.25 14.49
CA PRO A 207 11.67 -4.63 14.96
C PRO A 207 10.38 -5.47 14.89
N GLY A 208 9.22 -4.83 14.77
CA GLY A 208 7.92 -5.50 14.64
C GLY A 208 7.60 -5.95 13.22
N GLN A 209 8.41 -5.58 12.24
CA GLN A 209 8.22 -5.93 10.83
C GLN A 209 9.02 -7.18 10.43
N ARG A 210 8.61 -7.81 9.32
CA ARG A 210 9.30 -8.97 8.73
C ARG A 210 10.79 -8.68 8.46
N GLY A 211 11.59 -9.74 8.37
CA GLY A 211 13.03 -9.64 8.09
C GLY A 211 13.34 -8.82 6.84
N GLU A 212 12.59 -9.05 5.81
CA GLU A 212 12.73 -8.44 4.47
C GLU A 212 12.14 -7.02 4.39
N CYS A 213 11.38 -6.58 5.40
CA CYS A 213 10.81 -5.23 5.42
C CYS A 213 11.88 -4.20 5.80
N GLY A 214 12.06 -3.18 4.98
CA GLY A 214 12.99 -2.06 5.20
C GLY A 214 12.40 -0.87 5.97
N CYS A 215 11.12 -0.94 6.41
CA CYS A 215 10.45 0.18 7.07
C CYS A 215 11.14 0.60 8.36
N VAL A 216 11.23 1.91 8.56
CA VAL A 216 11.69 2.49 9.81
C VAL A 216 10.65 2.36 10.91
N VAL A 217 11.07 2.50 12.18
CA VAL A 217 10.18 2.39 13.34
C VAL A 217 8.95 3.25 13.16
N SER A 218 7.80 2.62 13.30
CA SER A 218 6.49 3.24 13.12
C SER A 218 5.43 2.62 14.03
N ARG A 219 4.25 3.22 14.07
CA ARG A 219 3.09 2.69 14.77
C ARG A 219 1.92 2.62 13.81
N ASP A 220 1.43 1.40 13.57
CA ASP A 220 0.17 1.20 12.86
C ASP A 220 -0.99 1.55 13.79
N ILE A 221 -1.84 2.48 13.32
CA ILE A 221 -3.07 2.88 14.00
C ILE A 221 -4.31 2.41 13.24
N GLY A 222 -4.11 1.71 12.12
CA GLY A 222 -5.19 1.09 11.34
C GLY A 222 -5.89 -0.04 12.12
N VAL A 223 -7.10 -0.35 11.70
CA VAL A 223 -7.90 -1.42 12.29
C VAL A 223 -8.27 -2.43 11.22
N TYR A 224 -7.97 -3.70 11.49
CA TYR A 224 -8.36 -4.82 10.62
C TYR A 224 -9.90 -4.93 10.50
N ASP A 225 -10.34 -5.46 9.38
CA ASP A 225 -11.77 -5.69 9.06
C ASP A 225 -12.65 -4.43 9.00
N THR A 226 -12.05 -3.26 8.73
CA THR A 226 -12.79 -2.01 8.54
C THR A 226 -12.94 -1.61 7.06
N CYS A 227 -12.16 -2.21 6.16
CA CYS A 227 -12.24 -1.90 4.73
C CYS A 227 -13.37 -2.68 4.05
N MET A 228 -14.27 -1.95 3.37
CA MET A 228 -15.45 -2.48 2.69
C MET A 228 -15.22 -2.90 1.23
N ARG A 229 -13.97 -2.80 0.71
CA ARG A 229 -13.66 -3.01 -0.72
C ARG A 229 -13.68 -4.46 -1.16
N GLY A 230 -13.46 -5.40 -0.24
CA GLY A 230 -13.63 -6.84 -0.49
C GLY A 230 -12.60 -7.45 -1.45
N CYS A 231 -11.42 -6.87 -1.58
CA CYS A 231 -10.34 -7.45 -2.40
C CYS A 231 -10.03 -8.87 -1.92
N VAL A 232 -10.08 -9.86 -2.82
CA VAL A 232 -9.97 -11.28 -2.48
C VAL A 232 -8.62 -11.62 -1.85
N TYR A 233 -7.57 -10.96 -2.29
CA TYR A 233 -6.20 -11.13 -1.82
C TYR A 233 -5.82 -10.27 -0.60
N CYS A 234 -6.76 -9.53 -0.02
CA CYS A 234 -6.46 -8.66 1.13
C CYS A 234 -6.21 -9.47 2.40
N TYR A 235 -5.05 -9.28 3.03
CA TYR A 235 -4.72 -9.89 4.32
C TYR A 235 -5.37 -9.17 5.52
N ALA A 236 -5.74 -7.90 5.35
CA ALA A 236 -6.25 -7.04 6.42
C ALA A 236 -7.76 -7.17 6.65
N THR A 237 -8.47 -7.99 5.87
CA THR A 237 -9.91 -8.24 6.06
C THR A 237 -10.22 -9.73 6.09
N ASP A 238 -11.32 -10.09 6.76
CA ASP A 238 -11.87 -11.45 6.73
C ASP A 238 -12.66 -11.76 5.45
N GLY A 239 -12.86 -10.75 4.59
CA GLY A 239 -13.59 -10.87 3.34
C GLY A 239 -15.10 -10.73 3.47
N THR A 240 -15.66 -10.66 4.67
CA THR A 240 -17.12 -10.54 4.87
C THR A 240 -17.67 -9.18 4.45
N GLY A 241 -16.81 -8.16 4.44
CA GLY A 241 -17.19 -6.80 4.06
C GLY A 241 -18.33 -6.22 4.90
N THR A 242 -18.48 -6.71 6.12
CA THR A 242 -19.47 -6.20 7.08
C THR A 242 -19.02 -4.85 7.61
N GLU A 243 -19.91 -3.88 7.47
CA GLU A 243 -19.68 -2.55 8.00
C GLU A 243 -19.63 -2.63 9.53
N LYS A 244 -18.45 -2.43 10.10
CA LYS A 244 -18.36 -2.11 11.52
C LYS A 244 -18.78 -0.66 11.65
N ALA A 245 -19.87 -0.41 12.36
CA ALA A 245 -20.37 0.94 12.60
C ALA A 245 -19.24 1.81 13.16
N HIS A 246 -18.84 2.80 12.40
CA HIS A 246 -17.85 3.79 12.78
C HIS A 246 -18.58 5.09 13.14
N ASP A 247 -18.36 5.57 14.36
CA ASP A 247 -18.79 6.90 14.76
C ASP A 247 -17.63 7.88 14.53
N PRO A 248 -17.72 8.81 13.57
CA PRO A 248 -16.65 9.77 13.29
C PRO A 248 -16.36 10.72 14.47
N HIS A 249 -17.28 10.83 15.43
CA HIS A 249 -17.11 11.64 16.65
C HIS A 249 -16.58 10.82 17.84
N ALA A 250 -16.42 9.51 17.66
CA ALA A 250 -15.89 8.68 18.74
C ALA A 250 -14.39 8.97 18.95
N PRO A 251 -13.91 8.97 20.21
CA PRO A 251 -12.49 9.20 20.52
C PRO A 251 -11.58 8.01 20.13
N ALA A 252 -12.12 6.99 19.47
CA ALA A 252 -11.41 5.81 19.00
C ALA A 252 -11.96 5.36 17.65
N LEU A 253 -11.09 4.80 16.78
CA LEU A 253 -11.44 4.31 15.45
C LEU A 253 -12.50 3.20 15.45
N ASN A 254 -12.51 2.37 16.47
CA ASN A 254 -13.55 1.37 16.71
C ASN A 254 -13.71 1.13 18.21
N GLY A 255 -14.96 0.92 18.63
CA GLY A 255 -15.29 0.54 19.98
C GLY A 255 -15.45 1.71 20.96
N ARG A 256 -15.99 1.39 22.14
CA ARG A 256 -16.16 2.34 23.24
C ARG A 256 -14.84 2.43 24.00
N VAL A 257 -14.30 3.62 24.14
CA VAL A 257 -13.25 3.87 25.13
C VAL A 257 -13.92 3.77 26.50
N SER A 258 -13.72 2.67 27.21
CA SER A 258 -14.05 2.60 28.62
C SER A 258 -13.04 3.49 29.38
N CYS A 259 -13.41 4.69 29.67
CA CYS A 259 -12.64 5.60 30.52
C CYS A 259 -12.72 5.12 31.97
N THR A 260 -11.94 4.10 32.31
CA THR A 260 -11.70 3.72 33.71
C THR A 260 -10.47 4.47 34.22
N ARG A 261 -10.61 5.78 34.39
CA ARG A 261 -9.83 6.54 35.37
C ARG A 261 -10.78 7.23 36.31
N GLN A 262 -11.26 6.51 37.28
CA GLN A 262 -11.60 7.14 38.56
C GLN A 262 -10.28 7.61 39.17
N ALA A 263 -10.01 8.90 39.05
CA ALA A 263 -9.07 9.56 39.93
C ALA A 263 -9.58 9.34 41.36
N ARG A 264 -8.93 8.48 42.11
CA ARG A 264 -9.01 8.54 43.56
C ARG A 264 -8.26 9.80 43.99
N LEU A 265 -8.98 10.88 44.08
CA LEU A 265 -8.62 11.96 44.96
C LEU A 265 -9.12 11.51 46.34
N SER A 266 -8.23 11.07 47.17
CA SER A 266 -8.36 10.92 48.60
C SER A 266 -7.17 11.58 49.23
N GLY A 267 -7.42 12.67 49.92
CA GLY A 267 -7.37 12.89 51.32
C GLY A 267 -5.98 13.12 51.87
#